data_b9955a74bb7412bb1b56e3cc73f09084
#
_entry.id   b9955a74bb7412bb1b56e3cc73f09084
#
_cell.length_a   1.000
_cell.length_b   1.000
_cell.length_c   1.000
_cell.angle_alpha   90.00
_cell.angle_beta   90.00
_cell.angle_gamma   90.00
#
_symmetry.space_group_name_H-M   'P 1'
#
loop_
_entity.id
_entity.type
_entity.pdbx_description
1 polymer ?
#
loop_
_entity_poly.entity_id
_entity_poly.type
_entity_poly.pdbx_seq_one_letter_code
_entity_poly.pdbx_strand_id
1 'polypeptide(L)'
;NRQYDLWHRDSTQFKVYTNLTDENGNKVPTFWARGNAWVHAALAKQMLYLERDKYPEIYEQYEKDFIEISESIAKYQRDDGTWNASIVDGSYYGGRETTGTSGFMYAFSVGIELGILDYDTYFPIVKKAYKGLLDNCMLKDSSGNLTGQLGYMQTVGYQPQNYKSES
;
A
#
# COMPACT_ATOMS: atom_id res chain seq x y z
N ASN A 1 -4.54 -12.90 3.53
CA ASN A 1 -4.60 -14.03 2.59
C ASN A 1 -3.19 -14.60 2.45
N ARG A 2 -2.95 -15.81 2.94
CA ARG A 2 -1.62 -16.46 2.99
C ARG A 2 -0.91 -16.62 1.65
N GLN A 3 -1.64 -16.57 0.53
CA GLN A 3 -1.05 -16.68 -0.81
C GLN A 3 -0.43 -15.36 -1.28
N TYR A 4 -0.98 -14.23 -0.82
CA TYR A 4 -0.54 -12.89 -1.23
C TYR A 4 0.04 -12.08 -0.08
N ASP A 5 -0.08 -12.56 1.17
CA ASP A 5 0.27 -11.86 2.43
C ASP A 5 -0.28 -10.43 2.48
N LEU A 6 -1.46 -10.26 1.87
CA LEU A 6 -2.21 -9.02 1.82
C LEU A 6 -3.56 -9.18 2.51
N TRP A 7 -4.04 -8.10 3.10
CA TRP A 7 -5.30 -8.07 3.80
C TRP A 7 -6.45 -7.86 2.82
N HIS A 8 -7.39 -8.81 2.86
CA HIS A 8 -8.64 -8.72 2.13
C HIS A 8 -9.75 -8.35 3.12
N ARG A 9 -10.53 -7.34 2.76
CA ARG A 9 -11.68 -6.98 3.56
C ARG A 9 -12.70 -8.09 3.53
N ASP A 10 -13.40 -8.23 4.63
CA ASP A 10 -14.55 -9.10 4.91
C ASP A 10 -15.08 -9.93 3.72
N SER A 11 -14.78 -11.22 3.76
CA SER A 11 -15.19 -12.18 2.73
C SER A 11 -16.71 -12.41 2.67
N THR A 12 -17.47 -11.93 3.64
CA THR A 12 -18.91 -12.20 3.75
C THR A 12 -19.78 -11.14 3.07
N GLN A 13 -19.37 -9.86 3.12
CA GLN A 13 -20.17 -8.75 2.60
C GLN A 13 -19.67 -8.20 1.27
N PHE A 14 -18.37 -8.28 0.99
CA PHE A 14 -17.77 -7.67 -0.21
C PHE A 14 -16.82 -8.64 -0.91
N LYS A 15 -17.37 -9.72 -1.47
CA LYS A 15 -16.63 -10.64 -2.33
C LYS A 15 -16.35 -9.98 -3.67
N VAL A 16 -15.40 -9.07 -3.70
CA VAL A 16 -14.94 -8.45 -4.94
C VAL A 16 -13.69 -9.18 -5.39
N TYR A 17 -13.79 -9.81 -6.55
CA TYR A 17 -12.69 -10.51 -7.19
C TYR A 17 -12.25 -9.75 -8.42
N THR A 18 -10.96 -9.82 -8.70
CA THR A 18 -10.38 -9.31 -9.94
C THR A 18 -10.75 -10.20 -11.13
N ASN A 19 -10.28 -9.83 -12.32
CA ASN A 19 -10.40 -10.66 -13.50
C ASN A 19 -9.35 -11.76 -13.55
N LEU A 20 -8.31 -11.67 -12.73
CA LEU A 20 -7.24 -12.67 -12.67
C LEU A 20 -7.72 -13.99 -12.07
N THR A 21 -7.03 -15.05 -12.45
CA THR A 21 -7.19 -16.39 -11.90
C THR A 21 -5.81 -16.87 -11.44
N ASP A 22 -5.74 -17.45 -10.25
CA ASP A 22 -4.50 -18.03 -9.74
C ASP A 22 -4.13 -19.35 -10.45
N GLU A 23 -2.99 -19.91 -10.10
CA GLU A 23 -2.51 -21.20 -10.66
C GLU A 23 -3.44 -22.39 -10.41
N ASN A 24 -4.33 -22.30 -9.42
CA ASN A 24 -5.31 -23.31 -9.07
C ASN A 24 -6.68 -23.05 -9.71
N GLY A 25 -6.82 -22.04 -10.55
CA GLY A 25 -8.06 -21.67 -11.21
C GLY A 25 -9.03 -20.85 -10.35
N ASN A 26 -8.64 -20.41 -9.14
CA ASN A 26 -9.48 -19.58 -8.29
C ASN A 26 -9.38 -18.11 -8.69
N LYS A 27 -10.48 -17.37 -8.56
CA LYS A 27 -10.47 -15.93 -8.74
C LYS A 27 -9.61 -15.24 -7.68
N VAL A 28 -8.73 -14.34 -8.13
CA VAL A 28 -7.89 -13.52 -7.24
C VAL A 28 -8.73 -12.46 -6.53
N PRO A 29 -8.71 -12.39 -5.19
CA PRO A 29 -9.43 -11.35 -4.46
C PRO A 29 -8.89 -9.96 -4.78
N THR A 30 -9.74 -8.95 -4.66
CA THR A 30 -9.31 -7.56 -4.78
C THR A 30 -8.66 -7.11 -3.48
N PHE A 31 -7.40 -6.74 -3.53
CA PHE A 31 -6.65 -6.17 -2.41
C PHE A 31 -6.58 -4.66 -2.55
N TRP A 32 -7.33 -3.95 -1.72
CA TRP A 32 -7.41 -2.49 -1.77
C TRP A 32 -6.17 -1.83 -1.17
N ALA A 33 -5.50 -0.97 -1.94
CA ALA A 33 -4.25 -0.31 -1.54
C ALA A 33 -4.42 0.50 -0.25
N ARG A 34 -5.42 1.36 -0.16
CA ARG A 34 -5.66 2.14 1.07
C ARG A 34 -5.94 1.26 2.28
N GLY A 35 -6.71 0.17 2.12
CA GLY A 35 -6.98 -0.78 3.20
C GLY A 35 -5.71 -1.47 3.69
N ASN A 36 -4.86 -1.93 2.78
CA ASN A 36 -3.57 -2.52 3.12
C ASN A 36 -2.59 -1.50 3.69
N ALA A 37 -2.63 -0.24 3.22
CA ALA A 37 -1.83 0.83 3.79
C ALA A 37 -2.20 1.15 5.24
N TRP A 38 -3.50 1.08 5.59
CA TRP A 38 -3.94 1.20 6.98
C TRP A 38 -3.32 0.12 7.88
N VAL A 39 -3.32 -1.13 7.44
CA VAL A 39 -2.74 -2.25 8.20
C VAL A 39 -1.22 -2.09 8.30
N HIS A 40 -0.55 -1.86 7.18
CA HIS A 40 0.91 -1.70 7.12
C HIS A 40 1.40 -0.55 8.00
N ALA A 41 0.77 0.63 7.89
CA ALA A 41 1.09 1.79 8.72
C ALA A 41 0.73 1.59 10.20
N ALA A 42 -0.33 0.85 10.50
CA ALA A 42 -0.70 0.55 11.88
C ALA A 42 0.32 -0.38 12.54
N LEU A 43 0.77 -1.44 11.85
CA LEU A 43 1.84 -2.32 12.35
C LEU A 43 3.13 -1.55 12.59
N ALA A 44 3.58 -0.75 11.62
CA ALA A 44 4.74 0.12 11.76
C ALA A 44 4.62 1.03 12.99
N LYS A 45 3.47 1.71 13.11
CA LYS A 45 3.22 2.61 14.25
C LYS A 45 3.17 1.89 15.58
N GLN A 46 2.58 0.71 15.65
CA GLN A 46 2.55 -0.07 16.90
C GLN A 46 3.97 -0.43 17.35
N MET A 47 4.85 -0.85 16.45
CA MET A 47 6.22 -1.21 16.79
C MET A 47 7.08 -0.02 17.26
N LEU A 48 6.73 1.23 16.92
CA LEU A 48 7.38 2.42 17.47
C LEU A 48 7.10 2.62 18.96
N TYR A 49 5.94 2.16 19.45
CA TYR A 49 5.48 2.43 20.82
C TYR A 49 5.41 1.19 21.70
N LEU A 50 5.41 0.00 21.11
CA LEU A 50 5.34 -1.25 21.85
C LEU A 50 6.71 -1.57 22.46
N GLU A 51 6.76 -1.64 23.78
CA GLU A 51 7.97 -2.02 24.50
C GLU A 51 8.32 -3.49 24.25
N ARG A 52 9.33 -3.75 23.42
CA ARG A 52 9.74 -5.11 23.01
C ARG A 52 10.03 -6.00 24.22
N ASP A 53 10.75 -5.48 25.21
CA ASP A 53 11.13 -6.25 26.40
C ASP A 53 9.94 -6.62 27.31
N LYS A 54 8.89 -5.82 27.26
CA LYS A 54 7.70 -6.02 28.07
C LYS A 54 6.67 -6.93 27.39
N TYR A 55 6.62 -6.91 26.07
CA TYR A 55 5.65 -7.66 25.27
C TYR A 55 6.34 -8.39 24.09
N PRO A 56 7.33 -9.27 24.37
CA PRO A 56 8.17 -9.84 23.33
C PRO A 56 7.38 -10.67 22.29
N GLU A 57 6.46 -11.51 22.74
CA GLU A 57 5.67 -12.37 21.84
C GLU A 57 4.76 -11.56 20.89
N ILE A 58 4.17 -10.46 21.40
CA ILE A 58 3.33 -9.60 20.58
C ILE A 58 4.19 -8.82 19.58
N TYR A 59 5.36 -8.34 20.03
CA TYR A 59 6.28 -7.62 19.16
C TYR A 59 6.79 -8.51 18.03
N GLU A 60 7.22 -9.72 18.33
CA GLU A 60 7.69 -10.71 17.35
C GLU A 60 6.60 -11.06 16.32
N GLN A 61 5.33 -11.19 16.77
CA GLN A 61 4.23 -11.45 15.85
C GLN A 61 3.99 -10.26 14.92
N TYR A 62 4.01 -9.02 15.44
CA TYR A 62 3.84 -7.82 14.63
C TYR A 62 5.01 -7.59 13.67
N GLU A 63 6.23 -7.86 14.10
CA GLU A 63 7.43 -7.80 13.26
C GLU A 63 7.33 -8.77 12.09
N LYS A 64 6.93 -10.00 12.35
CA LYS A 64 6.70 -11.02 11.32
C LYS A 64 5.62 -10.60 10.33
N ASP A 65 4.44 -10.22 10.82
CA ASP A 65 3.32 -9.79 9.97
C ASP A 65 3.70 -8.55 9.14
N PHE A 66 4.49 -7.65 9.72
CA PHE A 66 4.98 -6.45 9.05
C PHE A 66 5.97 -6.78 7.93
N ILE A 67 6.90 -7.71 8.14
CA ILE A 67 7.84 -8.15 7.11
C ILE A 67 7.08 -8.81 5.95
N GLU A 68 6.17 -9.75 6.24
CA GLU A 68 5.40 -10.47 5.23
C GLU A 68 4.56 -9.52 4.36
N ILE A 69 3.86 -8.57 4.95
CA ILE A 69 3.08 -7.58 4.19
C ILE A 69 3.99 -6.61 3.42
N SER A 70 5.15 -6.23 3.98
CA SER A 70 6.12 -5.35 3.31
C SER A 70 6.68 -5.99 2.04
N GLU A 71 7.11 -7.25 2.11
CA GLU A 71 7.59 -8.01 0.97
C GLU A 71 6.53 -8.11 -0.14
N SER A 72 5.28 -8.35 0.26
CA SER A 72 4.19 -8.46 -0.69
C SER A 72 3.82 -7.13 -1.35
N ILE A 73 3.75 -6.05 -0.59
CA ILE A 73 3.47 -4.70 -1.13
C ILE A 73 4.59 -4.27 -2.09
N ALA A 74 5.85 -4.52 -1.74
CA ALA A 74 7.01 -4.12 -2.54
C ALA A 74 6.96 -4.67 -3.99
N LYS A 75 6.48 -5.92 -4.16
CA LYS A 75 6.35 -6.58 -5.47
C LYS A 75 5.46 -5.85 -6.47
N TYR A 76 4.50 -5.06 -5.98
CA TYR A 76 3.47 -4.43 -6.79
C TYR A 76 3.66 -2.92 -6.99
N GLN A 77 4.84 -2.39 -6.63
CA GLN A 77 5.15 -0.99 -6.94
C GLN A 77 5.22 -0.77 -8.45
N ARG A 78 4.44 0.18 -8.94
CA ARG A 78 4.40 0.57 -10.34
C ARG A 78 5.70 1.24 -10.78
N ASP A 79 5.91 1.31 -12.10
CA ASP A 79 7.08 1.99 -12.67
C ASP A 79 7.12 3.49 -12.34
N ASP A 80 5.95 4.12 -12.19
CA ASP A 80 5.83 5.52 -11.79
C ASP A 80 6.01 5.76 -10.28
N GLY A 81 6.32 4.72 -9.51
CA GLY A 81 6.57 4.78 -8.07
C GLY A 81 5.34 4.66 -7.18
N THR A 82 4.15 4.71 -7.73
CA THR A 82 2.90 4.58 -6.98
C THR A 82 2.43 3.12 -6.91
N TRP A 83 1.31 2.88 -6.25
CA TRP A 83 0.60 1.59 -6.29
C TRP A 83 -0.78 1.76 -6.93
N ASN A 84 -1.28 0.68 -7.53
CA ASN A 84 -2.65 0.62 -8.04
C ASN A 84 -3.65 0.60 -6.88
N ALA A 85 -4.86 1.12 -7.11
CA ALA A 85 -5.97 1.00 -6.17
C ALA A 85 -6.29 -0.47 -5.84
N SER A 86 -6.32 -1.34 -6.85
CA SER A 86 -6.26 -2.79 -6.70
C SER A 86 -4.81 -3.23 -6.83
N ILE A 87 -4.17 -3.60 -5.73
CA ILE A 87 -2.71 -3.81 -5.65
C ILE A 87 -2.24 -4.85 -6.67
N VAL A 88 -2.85 -6.02 -6.66
CA VAL A 88 -2.39 -7.21 -7.41
C VAL A 88 -2.80 -7.16 -8.87
N ASP A 89 -3.96 -6.61 -9.17
CA ASP A 89 -4.48 -6.53 -10.53
C ASP A 89 -4.70 -5.08 -10.97
N GLY A 90 -3.70 -4.51 -11.65
CA GLY A 90 -3.79 -3.17 -12.21
C GLY A 90 -4.74 -3.04 -13.40
N SER A 91 -5.24 -4.14 -13.97
CA SER A 91 -6.28 -4.11 -15.01
C SER A 91 -7.69 -3.97 -14.44
N TYR A 92 -7.84 -4.22 -13.13
CA TYR A 92 -9.09 -4.14 -12.39
C TYR A 92 -8.99 -3.04 -11.35
N TYR A 93 -9.58 -1.88 -11.60
CA TYR A 93 -9.42 -0.67 -10.78
C TYR A 93 -7.95 -0.30 -10.55
N GLY A 94 -7.19 -0.28 -11.61
CA GLY A 94 -5.80 0.17 -11.62
C GLY A 94 -5.67 1.69 -11.60
N GLY A 95 -4.44 2.13 -11.72
CA GLY A 95 -4.09 3.54 -11.70
C GLY A 95 -3.53 3.98 -10.34
N ARG A 96 -2.93 5.15 -10.34
CA ARG A 96 -2.28 5.73 -9.16
C ARG A 96 -3.26 5.84 -8.00
N GLU A 97 -2.83 5.42 -6.82
CA GLU A 97 -3.62 5.60 -5.60
C GLU A 97 -2.74 6.25 -4.53
N THR A 98 -2.94 7.55 -4.34
CA THR A 98 -2.06 8.40 -3.52
C THR A 98 -2.11 8.05 -2.04
N THR A 99 -3.29 7.71 -1.49
CA THR A 99 -3.42 7.42 -0.06
C THR A 99 -2.74 6.11 0.33
N GLY A 100 -2.86 5.08 -0.50
CA GLY A 100 -2.12 3.82 -0.33
C GLY A 100 -0.62 4.02 -0.48
N THR A 101 -0.20 4.72 -1.54
CA THR A 101 1.21 5.02 -1.79
C THR A 101 1.85 5.76 -0.61
N SER A 102 1.18 6.78 -0.06
CA SER A 102 1.68 7.54 1.10
C SER A 102 1.80 6.69 2.35
N GLY A 103 0.80 5.83 2.61
CA GLY A 103 0.80 4.93 3.76
C GLY A 103 1.88 3.85 3.67
N PHE A 104 2.11 3.29 2.49
CA PHE A 104 3.18 2.32 2.25
C PHE A 104 4.55 2.97 2.41
N MET A 105 4.75 4.15 1.82
CA MET A 105 5.98 4.91 1.97
C MET A 105 6.30 5.19 3.44
N TYR A 106 5.31 5.63 4.23
CA TYR A 106 5.46 5.84 5.66
C TYR A 106 5.89 4.55 6.38
N ALA A 107 5.17 3.46 6.16
CA ALA A 107 5.44 2.19 6.85
C ALA A 107 6.82 1.62 6.50
N PHE A 108 7.22 1.63 5.22
CA PHE A 108 8.56 1.24 4.81
C PHE A 108 9.64 2.09 5.50
N SER A 109 9.43 3.41 5.57
CA SER A 109 10.39 4.32 6.22
C SER A 109 10.56 4.00 7.71
N VAL A 110 9.46 3.74 8.41
CA VAL A 110 9.50 3.32 9.82
C VAL A 110 10.19 1.97 9.98
N GLY A 111 9.89 1.00 9.11
CA GLY A 111 10.53 -0.32 9.16
C GLY A 111 12.05 -0.25 8.96
N ILE A 112 12.52 0.63 8.09
CA ILE A 112 13.95 0.91 7.90
C ILE A 112 14.55 1.56 9.15
N GLU A 113 13.88 2.57 9.72
CA GLU A 113 14.34 3.28 10.92
C GLU A 113 14.47 2.35 12.14
N LEU A 114 13.55 1.39 12.27
CA LEU A 114 13.58 0.37 13.32
C LEU A 114 14.60 -0.75 13.06
N GLY A 115 15.24 -0.79 11.90
CA GLY A 115 16.16 -1.85 11.50
C GLY A 115 15.50 -3.20 11.21
N ILE A 116 14.16 -3.20 11.02
CA ILE A 116 13.37 -4.40 10.68
C ILE A 116 13.45 -4.69 9.19
N LEU A 117 13.44 -3.63 8.37
CA LEU A 117 13.59 -3.73 6.92
C LEU A 117 14.99 -3.29 6.49
N ASP A 118 15.59 -4.07 5.60
CA ASP A 118 16.91 -3.78 5.05
C ASP A 118 16.93 -2.47 4.25
N TYR A 119 17.85 -1.57 4.59
CA TYR A 119 17.95 -0.25 4.00
C TYR A 119 18.17 -0.31 2.47
N ASP A 120 19.09 -1.14 2.03
CA ASP A 120 19.48 -1.17 0.62
C ASP A 120 18.37 -1.74 -0.27
N THR A 121 17.54 -2.61 0.28
CA THR A 121 16.38 -3.19 -0.40
C THR A 121 15.19 -2.21 -0.44
N TYR A 122 14.85 -1.60 0.69
CA TYR A 122 13.58 -0.88 0.82
C TYR A 122 13.68 0.63 0.62
N PHE A 123 14.83 1.25 0.87
CA PHE A 123 15.00 2.69 0.63
C PHE A 123 14.80 3.12 -0.83
N PRO A 124 15.25 2.35 -1.85
CA PRO A 124 14.92 2.63 -3.24
C PRO A 124 13.41 2.67 -3.52
N ILE A 125 12.63 1.80 -2.87
CA ILE A 125 11.16 1.74 -2.98
C ILE A 125 10.55 3.03 -2.41
N VAL A 126 10.99 3.44 -1.21
CA VAL A 126 10.55 4.69 -0.56
C VAL A 126 10.88 5.91 -1.44
N LYS A 127 12.13 5.98 -1.93
CA LYS A 127 12.59 7.08 -2.79
C LYS A 127 11.78 7.15 -4.09
N LYS A 128 11.51 6.00 -4.71
CA LYS A 128 10.70 5.90 -5.92
C LYS A 128 9.26 6.33 -5.67
N ALA A 129 8.67 5.93 -4.52
CA ALA A 129 7.32 6.35 -4.10
C ALA A 129 7.24 7.86 -3.88
N TYR A 130 8.19 8.44 -3.15
CA TYR A 130 8.25 9.88 -2.93
C TYR A 130 8.31 10.66 -4.24
N LYS A 131 9.20 10.24 -5.15
CA LYS A 131 9.30 10.84 -6.47
C LYS A 131 8.01 10.68 -7.27
N GLY A 132 7.38 9.51 -7.21
CA GLY A 132 6.09 9.23 -7.86
C GLY A 132 4.97 10.15 -7.37
N LEU A 133 4.90 10.41 -6.07
CA LEU A 133 3.93 11.36 -5.50
C LEU A 133 4.16 12.78 -6.01
N LEU A 134 5.39 13.26 -6.02
CA LEU A 134 5.72 14.62 -6.47
C LEU A 134 5.49 14.81 -7.99
N ASP A 135 6.00 13.90 -8.79
CA ASP A 135 6.02 14.06 -10.24
C ASP A 135 4.66 13.71 -10.88
N ASN A 136 3.94 12.75 -10.30
CA ASN A 136 2.81 12.12 -10.94
C ASN A 136 1.47 12.31 -10.22
N CYS A 137 1.48 12.70 -8.95
CA CYS A 137 0.25 12.85 -8.16
C CYS A 137 0.00 14.29 -7.69
N MET A 138 0.99 15.17 -7.76
CA MET A 138 0.80 16.59 -7.45
C MET A 138 -0.06 17.25 -8.53
N LEU A 139 -1.12 17.94 -8.11
CA LEU A 139 -2.00 18.67 -9.02
C LEU A 139 -1.29 19.93 -9.55
N LYS A 140 -1.65 20.33 -10.76
CA LYS A 140 -1.15 21.52 -11.41
C LYS A 140 -2.30 22.50 -11.67
N ASP A 141 -2.02 23.78 -11.56
CA ASP A 141 -2.94 24.84 -11.96
C ASP A 141 -3.03 24.96 -13.51
N SER A 142 -3.89 25.85 -13.99
CA SER A 142 -4.08 26.10 -15.42
C SER A 142 -2.83 26.62 -16.14
N SER A 143 -1.83 27.10 -15.40
CA SER A 143 -0.55 27.56 -15.92
C SER A 143 0.53 26.48 -15.83
N GLY A 144 0.22 25.26 -15.32
CA GLY A 144 1.14 24.16 -15.17
C GLY A 144 1.99 24.19 -13.90
N ASN A 145 1.75 25.13 -12.97
CA ASN A 145 2.48 25.19 -11.70
C ASN A 145 1.89 24.18 -10.71
N LEU A 146 2.76 23.61 -9.86
CA LEU A 146 2.35 22.72 -8.78
C LEU A 146 1.51 23.49 -7.75
N THR A 147 0.34 22.95 -7.41
CA THR A 147 -0.59 23.56 -6.43
C THR A 147 -0.26 23.24 -4.98
N GLY A 148 0.60 22.24 -4.73
CA GLY A 148 0.83 21.68 -3.40
C GLY A 148 -0.25 20.68 -2.97
N GLN A 149 -1.25 20.43 -3.77
CA GLN A 149 -2.30 19.44 -3.51
C GLN A 149 -2.00 18.12 -4.21
N LEU A 150 -2.31 17.01 -3.56
CA LEU A 150 -2.24 15.69 -4.15
C LEU A 150 -3.60 15.30 -4.70
N GLY A 151 -3.62 14.83 -5.95
CA GLY A 151 -4.75 14.19 -6.60
C GLY A 151 -4.70 12.67 -6.51
N TYR A 152 -5.49 12.00 -7.33
CA TYR A 152 -5.51 10.53 -7.45
C TYR A 152 -5.83 9.77 -6.14
N MET A 153 -6.62 10.40 -5.28
CA MET A 153 -7.16 9.77 -4.08
C MET A 153 -8.52 9.14 -4.40
N GLN A 154 -8.70 7.91 -3.98
CA GLN A 154 -10.04 7.30 -4.06
C GLN A 154 -11.02 8.00 -3.13
N THR A 155 -12.26 8.14 -3.59
CA THR A 155 -13.36 8.59 -2.73
C THR A 155 -13.60 7.62 -1.58
N VAL A 156 -14.35 8.06 -0.57
CA VAL A 156 -14.79 7.18 0.51
C VAL A 156 -15.57 6.01 -0.08
N GLY A 157 -15.12 4.80 0.20
CA GLY A 157 -15.71 3.60 -0.40
C GLY A 157 -15.30 2.33 0.32
N TYR A 158 -15.94 1.25 -0.07
CA TYR A 158 -15.78 -0.06 0.53
C TYR A 158 -14.83 -0.97 -0.25
N GLN A 159 -14.50 -0.58 -1.46
CA GLN A 159 -13.71 -1.36 -2.41
C GLN A 159 -12.94 -0.42 -3.35
N PRO A 160 -11.95 -0.89 -4.09
CA PRO A 160 -11.35 -0.13 -5.18
C PRO A 160 -12.42 0.36 -6.14
N GLN A 161 -12.36 1.61 -6.53
CA GLN A 161 -13.28 2.23 -7.47
C GLN A 161 -12.50 3.07 -8.46
N ASN A 162 -13.10 3.31 -9.63
CA ASN A 162 -12.59 4.34 -10.52
C ASN A 162 -12.66 5.68 -9.79
N TYR A 163 -11.56 6.38 -9.73
CA TYR A 163 -11.51 7.75 -9.22
C TYR A 163 -11.38 8.71 -10.38
N LYS A 164 -11.96 9.89 -10.20
CA LYS A 164 -11.72 10.97 -11.14
C LYS A 164 -10.29 11.47 -10.90
N SER A 165 -9.51 11.49 -11.94
CA SER A 165 -8.12 12.01 -11.91
C SER A 165 -8.06 13.52 -11.64
N GLU A 166 -9.20 14.17 -11.65
CA GLU A 166 -9.37 15.62 -11.62
C GLU A 166 -10.40 15.99 -10.54
N SER A 167 -9.93 16.17 -9.32
CA SER A 167 -10.68 16.93 -8.30
C SER A 167 -9.76 17.33 -7.18
#